data_1f99b49595f1e20fe50bfcb5bd44a780
#
_entry.id   1f99b49595f1e20fe50bfcb5bd44a780
#
_cell.length_a   1.000
_cell.length_b   1.000
_cell.length_c   1.000
_cell.angle_alpha   90.00
_cell.angle_beta   90.00
_cell.angle_gamma   90.00
#
_symmetry.space_group_name_H-M   'P 1'
#
loop_
_entity.id
_entity.type
_entity.pdbx_description
1 polymer ?
#
loop_
_entity_poly.entity_id
_entity_poly.type
_entity_poly.pdbx_seq_one_letter_code
_entity_poly.pdbx_strand_id
1 'polypeptide(L)'
;CWTFGLVTLVVGHLNILSLVFAPLLLGLTIDYPIHGFCRLEEELAGRKCSIEALERTYRQSVPGNFYAGRAAILSFLPLAFVGFKGLAELGLIMVMGVAAMLIATLLLIPALVIVIELCSPAGISEEGPAVPSPFLEVHWTRYRLIIALGVLITLLGGVCLLRVHFDLNPLHLQNPQTESVVWENRLIEGSNASTCGELITPTLSELEAKSEAFAKLSTVSHVESVLSFLPAKVGEKRRILTGMEPLLNSVNFAAAGATSANPGELAAILGWVDFKVAAAAKNLEQEEGATERQIAETHELIDKIVPLLNTDLNPQAAARLAGFNRQFGADLKDKWDLLGGYAKSALDSAPPTQANLPRSVRERFISPHGSYLLQVFPSQDIWNYEPLKLFVKSLWGVDSDVVGDPVLLYVFTRDFRNSVLFATAIAVLAIAAVLVIFYRSLILALLAFIPLVVGTGLTLILMWALKLSFNQANVLFLPLILGEGVEFGIIILTRWQLEESARRIALPASTAKGVALAALTTTVGFGSLMISGHEGIFSLGLLATVGSLSVLVASLIILPAFLRLWEKDYEPGQLPLAHHLGLRHWLRHYLRKESHEKTTLDN
;
A
#
# COMPACT_ATOMS: atom_id res chain seq x y z
N CYS A 1 -25.49 9.92 9.87
CA CYS A 1 -25.57 10.57 11.20
C CYS A 1 -25.50 9.54 12.33
N TRP A 2 -26.35 8.49 12.37
CA TRP A 2 -26.38 7.50 13.46
C TRP A 2 -25.03 6.83 13.66
N THR A 3 -24.34 6.47 12.57
CA THR A 3 -22.99 5.86 12.61
C THR A 3 -21.98 6.78 13.28
N PHE A 4 -21.98 8.08 12.94
CA PHE A 4 -21.08 9.05 13.58
C PHE A 4 -21.36 9.16 15.09
N GLY A 5 -22.64 9.16 15.49
CA GLY A 5 -23.01 9.14 16.90
C GLY A 5 -22.50 7.88 17.60
N LEU A 6 -22.67 6.70 16.99
CA LEU A 6 -22.15 5.43 17.53
C LEU A 6 -20.62 5.41 17.60
N VAL A 7 -19.92 5.92 16.58
CA VAL A 7 -18.45 6.04 16.60
C VAL A 7 -17.98 6.91 17.75
N THR A 8 -18.64 8.07 17.97
CA THR A 8 -18.29 8.95 19.07
C THR A 8 -18.48 8.28 20.43
N LEU A 9 -19.53 7.46 20.59
CA LEU A 9 -19.84 6.78 21.85
C LEU A 9 -18.94 5.55 22.12
N VAL A 10 -18.59 4.78 21.07
CA VAL A 10 -17.92 3.49 21.22
C VAL A 10 -16.41 3.59 21.01
N VAL A 11 -15.97 4.36 20.01
CA VAL A 11 -14.55 4.47 19.62
C VAL A 11 -13.95 5.78 20.16
N GLY A 12 -14.69 6.88 20.12
CA GLY A 12 -14.30 8.17 20.65
C GLY A 12 -13.37 9.01 19.76
N HIS A 13 -12.77 8.41 18.73
CA HIS A 13 -11.86 9.09 17.80
C HIS A 13 -11.89 8.42 16.41
N LEU A 14 -11.26 9.06 15.43
CA LEU A 14 -11.01 8.49 14.11
C LEU A 14 -9.51 8.54 13.84
N ASN A 15 -8.96 7.45 13.31
CA ASN A 15 -7.61 7.39 12.78
C ASN A 15 -7.61 7.52 11.25
N ILE A 16 -6.45 7.65 10.63
CA ILE A 16 -6.31 7.84 9.18
C ILE A 16 -6.98 6.70 8.38
N LEU A 17 -6.84 5.45 8.84
CA LEU A 17 -7.46 4.29 8.18
C LEU A 17 -8.97 4.27 8.40
N SER A 18 -9.42 4.56 9.62
CA SER A 18 -10.84 4.56 9.94
C SER A 18 -11.60 5.71 9.27
N LEU A 19 -10.94 6.83 8.90
CA LEU A 19 -11.58 7.96 8.20
C LEU A 19 -12.19 7.54 6.85
N VAL A 20 -11.63 6.52 6.21
CA VAL A 20 -12.12 5.98 4.93
C VAL A 20 -13.51 5.33 5.06
N PHE A 21 -14.00 5.08 6.30
CA PHE A 21 -15.31 4.45 6.51
C PHE A 21 -16.48 5.22 5.88
N ALA A 22 -16.41 6.55 5.83
CA ALA A 22 -17.53 7.36 5.37
C ALA A 22 -17.89 7.11 3.89
N PRO A 23 -16.95 7.22 2.93
CA PRO A 23 -17.24 6.87 1.54
C PRO A 23 -17.51 5.37 1.34
N LEU A 24 -16.81 4.49 2.09
CA LEU A 24 -17.08 3.04 2.04
C LEU A 24 -18.51 2.72 2.49
N LEU A 25 -18.95 3.30 3.60
CA LEU A 25 -20.30 3.09 4.13
C LEU A 25 -21.38 3.67 3.22
N LEU A 26 -21.16 4.87 2.67
CA LEU A 26 -22.10 5.48 1.73
C LEU A 26 -22.28 4.62 0.47
N GLY A 27 -21.17 4.11 -0.09
CA GLY A 27 -21.23 3.22 -1.25
C GLY A 27 -22.01 1.93 -0.96
N LEU A 28 -21.63 1.23 0.11
CA LEU A 28 -22.18 -0.10 0.42
C LEU A 28 -23.63 -0.10 0.91
N THR A 29 -24.09 0.95 1.61
CA THR A 29 -25.36 0.88 2.35
C THR A 29 -26.55 1.50 1.64
N ILE A 30 -26.31 2.30 0.59
CA ILE A 30 -27.38 2.88 -0.23
C ILE A 30 -28.15 1.81 -1.03
N ASP A 31 -27.59 0.63 -1.18
CA ASP A 31 -28.13 -0.48 -1.94
C ASP A 31 -29.41 -1.01 -1.31
N TYR A 32 -29.50 -1.11 0.02
CA TYR A 32 -30.68 -1.62 0.72
C TYR A 32 -31.97 -0.83 0.45
N PRO A 33 -31.97 0.52 0.57
CA PRO A 33 -33.11 1.33 0.17
C PRO A 33 -33.43 1.23 -1.32
N ILE A 34 -32.42 1.21 -2.21
CA ILE A 34 -32.62 1.12 -3.66
C ILE A 34 -33.40 -0.15 -4.03
N HIS A 35 -32.99 -1.31 -3.51
CA HIS A 35 -33.71 -2.56 -3.76
C HIS A 35 -35.14 -2.53 -3.23
N GLY A 36 -35.36 -1.93 -2.06
CA GLY A 36 -36.69 -1.73 -1.50
C GLY A 36 -37.58 -0.85 -2.39
N PHE A 37 -37.05 0.28 -2.87
CA PHE A 37 -37.79 1.20 -3.74
C PHE A 37 -38.08 0.63 -5.13
N CYS A 38 -37.13 -0.04 -5.78
CA CYS A 38 -37.35 -0.68 -7.08
C CYS A 38 -38.44 -1.76 -6.98
N ARG A 39 -38.53 -2.45 -5.84
CA ARG A 39 -39.58 -3.43 -5.60
C ARG A 39 -40.93 -2.79 -5.31
N LEU A 40 -40.94 -1.71 -4.53
CA LEU A 40 -42.17 -0.96 -4.26
C LEU A 40 -42.76 -0.38 -5.55
N GLU A 41 -41.95 0.17 -6.43
CA GLU A 41 -42.35 0.67 -7.75
C GLU A 41 -43.02 -0.42 -8.59
N GLU A 42 -42.45 -1.65 -8.61
CA GLU A 42 -43.05 -2.80 -9.30
C GLU A 42 -44.41 -3.20 -8.72
N GLU A 43 -44.56 -3.22 -7.39
CA GLU A 43 -45.82 -3.58 -6.74
C GLU A 43 -46.89 -2.48 -6.89
N LEU A 44 -46.50 -1.20 -6.97
CA LEU A 44 -47.42 -0.08 -7.24
C LEU A 44 -47.94 -0.07 -8.67
N ALA A 45 -47.14 -0.47 -9.65
CA ALA A 45 -47.52 -0.47 -11.07
C ALA A 45 -48.75 -1.31 -11.42
N GLY A 46 -49.27 -2.15 -10.51
CA GLY A 46 -50.47 -2.98 -10.73
C GLY A 46 -51.59 -2.76 -9.71
N ARG A 47 -51.53 -1.74 -8.83
CA ARG A 47 -52.39 -1.65 -7.65
C ARG A 47 -52.87 -0.24 -7.31
N LYS A 48 -54.10 -0.21 -6.72
CA LYS A 48 -54.72 1.05 -6.28
C LYS A 48 -54.38 1.45 -4.83
N CYS A 49 -53.73 0.57 -4.04
CA CYS A 49 -53.45 0.81 -2.62
C CYS A 49 -51.93 0.66 -2.31
N SER A 50 -51.32 1.73 -1.89
CA SER A 50 -49.88 1.78 -1.57
C SER A 50 -49.53 0.99 -0.30
N ILE A 51 -50.42 0.85 0.66
CA ILE A 51 -50.21 0.05 1.87
C ILE A 51 -50.09 -1.43 1.54
N GLU A 52 -50.95 -1.96 0.66
CA GLU A 52 -50.86 -3.37 0.22
C GLU A 52 -49.60 -3.64 -0.61
N ALA A 53 -49.21 -2.69 -1.47
CA ALA A 53 -47.96 -2.75 -2.22
C ALA A 53 -46.75 -2.71 -1.28
N LEU A 54 -46.78 -1.87 -0.25
CA LEU A 54 -45.73 -1.77 0.77
C LEU A 54 -45.61 -3.10 1.55
N GLU A 55 -46.73 -3.68 2.02
CA GLU A 55 -46.72 -4.96 2.75
C GLU A 55 -46.10 -6.08 1.90
N ARG A 56 -46.42 -6.17 0.63
CA ARG A 56 -45.87 -7.18 -0.27
C ARG A 56 -44.37 -6.93 -0.56
N THR A 57 -44.02 -5.69 -0.78
CA THR A 57 -42.60 -5.27 -0.93
C THR A 57 -41.78 -5.72 0.28
N TYR A 58 -42.28 -5.47 1.47
CA TYR A 58 -41.63 -5.88 2.70
C TYR A 58 -41.49 -7.39 2.85
N ARG A 59 -42.57 -8.13 2.59
CA ARG A 59 -42.53 -9.60 2.67
C ARG A 59 -41.54 -10.22 1.70
N GLN A 60 -41.25 -9.59 0.58
CA GLN A 60 -40.40 -10.14 -0.47
C GLN A 60 -38.96 -9.59 -0.44
N SER A 61 -38.76 -8.33 -0.06
CA SER A 61 -37.44 -7.70 -0.08
C SER A 61 -36.69 -7.83 1.26
N VAL A 62 -37.40 -7.80 2.39
CA VAL A 62 -36.76 -7.84 3.72
C VAL A 62 -35.88 -9.07 3.93
N PRO A 63 -36.31 -10.31 3.56
CA PRO A 63 -35.41 -11.46 3.74
C PRO A 63 -34.09 -11.31 2.97
N GLY A 64 -34.16 -10.89 1.70
CA GLY A 64 -32.97 -10.66 0.86
C GLY A 64 -32.05 -9.62 1.48
N ASN A 65 -32.57 -8.43 1.78
CA ASN A 65 -31.80 -7.33 2.37
C ASN A 65 -31.21 -7.70 3.74
N PHE A 66 -31.95 -8.45 4.57
CA PHE A 66 -31.49 -8.85 5.88
C PHE A 66 -30.31 -9.83 5.82
N TYR A 67 -30.35 -10.80 4.90
CA TYR A 67 -29.23 -11.73 4.72
C TYR A 67 -28.07 -11.09 3.97
N ALA A 68 -28.31 -10.21 3.02
CA ALA A 68 -27.31 -9.40 2.35
C ALA A 68 -26.56 -8.52 3.37
N GLY A 69 -27.28 -7.80 4.23
CA GLY A 69 -26.68 -7.01 5.28
C GLY A 69 -25.88 -7.81 6.32
N ARG A 70 -26.32 -9.03 6.64
CA ARG A 70 -25.52 -9.94 7.48
C ARG A 70 -24.24 -10.36 6.77
N ALA A 71 -24.27 -10.64 5.48
CA ALA A 71 -23.06 -10.94 4.72
C ALA A 71 -22.11 -9.75 4.70
N ALA A 72 -22.63 -8.53 4.52
CA ALA A 72 -21.83 -7.30 4.60
C ALA A 72 -21.23 -7.08 6.00
N ILE A 73 -22.00 -7.30 7.08
CA ILE A 73 -21.46 -7.27 8.45
C ILE A 73 -20.34 -8.29 8.61
N LEU A 74 -20.52 -9.52 8.13
CA LEU A 74 -19.51 -10.58 8.24
C LEU A 74 -18.28 -10.34 7.38
N SER A 75 -18.36 -9.53 6.33
CA SER A 75 -17.18 -9.15 5.54
C SER A 75 -16.23 -8.23 6.32
N PHE A 76 -16.74 -7.38 7.21
CA PHE A 76 -15.96 -6.45 8.02
C PHE A 76 -15.71 -6.93 9.45
N LEU A 77 -16.57 -7.79 10.00
CA LEU A 77 -16.48 -8.24 11.39
C LEU A 77 -15.13 -8.87 11.77
N PRO A 78 -14.49 -9.72 10.95
CA PRO A 78 -13.18 -10.28 11.26
C PRO A 78 -12.08 -9.22 11.41
N LEU A 79 -12.19 -8.08 10.73
CA LEU A 79 -11.24 -6.97 10.91
C LEU A 79 -11.28 -6.41 12.34
N ALA A 80 -12.43 -6.43 13.01
CA ALA A 80 -12.56 -5.95 14.40
C ALA A 80 -11.72 -6.77 15.40
N PHE A 81 -11.28 -7.97 15.04
CA PHE A 81 -10.53 -8.89 15.92
C PHE A 81 -9.06 -9.05 15.52
N VAL A 82 -8.55 -8.31 14.53
CA VAL A 82 -7.14 -8.36 14.19
C VAL A 82 -6.29 -7.54 15.16
N GLY A 83 -5.03 -7.92 15.33
CA GLY A 83 -4.10 -7.22 16.21
C GLY A 83 -3.73 -5.80 15.77
N PHE A 84 -4.00 -5.43 14.52
CA PHE A 84 -3.72 -4.10 13.98
C PHE A 84 -4.85 -3.13 14.32
N LYS A 85 -4.64 -2.27 15.32
CA LYS A 85 -5.66 -1.40 15.92
C LYS A 85 -6.44 -0.54 14.90
N GLY A 86 -5.73 0.06 13.92
CA GLY A 86 -6.38 0.90 12.90
C GLY A 86 -7.40 0.13 12.04
N LEU A 87 -7.09 -1.12 11.66
CA LEU A 87 -8.02 -2.00 10.94
C LEU A 87 -9.16 -2.50 11.83
N ALA A 88 -8.86 -2.78 13.10
CA ALA A 88 -9.87 -3.24 14.04
C ALA A 88 -10.94 -2.16 14.28
N GLU A 89 -10.53 -0.91 14.44
CA GLU A 89 -11.44 0.22 14.55
C GLU A 89 -12.27 0.42 13.28
N LEU A 90 -11.65 0.36 12.09
CA LEU A 90 -12.36 0.42 10.81
C LEU A 90 -13.41 -0.70 10.72
N GLY A 91 -13.04 -1.94 11.02
CA GLY A 91 -13.94 -3.09 10.99
C GLY A 91 -15.14 -2.90 11.93
N LEU A 92 -14.91 -2.45 13.15
CA LEU A 92 -15.97 -2.17 14.12
C LEU A 92 -16.91 -1.05 13.66
N ILE A 93 -16.35 0.03 13.13
CA ILE A 93 -17.11 1.18 12.60
C ILE A 93 -18.00 0.74 11.42
N MET A 94 -17.46 -0.07 10.50
CA MET A 94 -18.21 -0.59 9.37
C MET A 94 -19.36 -1.51 9.81
N VAL A 95 -19.12 -2.41 10.76
CA VAL A 95 -20.16 -3.28 11.33
C VAL A 95 -21.29 -2.46 11.96
N MET A 96 -20.95 -1.47 12.79
CA MET A 96 -21.95 -0.56 13.40
C MET A 96 -22.70 0.24 12.33
N GLY A 97 -21.99 0.71 11.31
CA GLY A 97 -22.56 1.50 10.22
C GLY A 97 -23.57 0.71 9.39
N VAL A 98 -23.20 -0.50 8.93
CA VAL A 98 -24.10 -1.37 8.18
C VAL A 98 -25.31 -1.77 9.02
N ALA A 99 -25.12 -2.13 10.29
CA ALA A 99 -26.22 -2.47 11.19
C ALA A 99 -27.18 -1.28 11.40
N ALA A 100 -26.66 -0.08 11.64
CA ALA A 100 -27.46 1.12 11.79
C ALA A 100 -28.26 1.44 10.52
N MET A 101 -27.64 1.25 9.34
CA MET A 101 -28.29 1.50 8.06
C MET A 101 -29.38 0.47 7.74
N LEU A 102 -29.17 -0.83 8.06
CA LEU A 102 -30.21 -1.84 7.94
C LEU A 102 -31.44 -1.49 8.80
N ILE A 103 -31.21 -1.11 10.06
CA ILE A 103 -32.29 -0.70 10.96
C ILE A 103 -33.00 0.54 10.40
N ALA A 104 -32.24 1.54 9.94
CA ALA A 104 -32.81 2.74 9.33
C ALA A 104 -33.63 2.41 8.09
N THR A 105 -33.15 1.56 7.20
CA THR A 105 -33.87 1.12 5.99
C THR A 105 -35.19 0.42 6.34
N LEU A 106 -35.15 -0.49 7.32
CA LEU A 106 -36.33 -1.26 7.71
C LEU A 106 -37.39 -0.43 8.43
N LEU A 107 -36.99 0.63 9.15
CA LEU A 107 -37.93 1.46 9.94
C LEU A 107 -38.34 2.75 9.22
N LEU A 108 -37.38 3.46 8.65
CA LEU A 108 -37.64 4.81 8.10
C LEU A 108 -38.30 4.77 6.73
N ILE A 109 -37.95 3.82 5.85
CA ILE A 109 -38.54 3.76 4.51
C ILE A 109 -40.05 3.55 4.57
N PRO A 110 -40.59 2.52 5.27
CA PRO A 110 -42.04 2.34 5.36
C PRO A 110 -42.72 3.51 6.03
N ALA A 111 -42.12 4.07 7.09
CA ALA A 111 -42.66 5.24 7.78
C ALA A 111 -42.78 6.45 6.83
N LEU A 112 -41.73 6.70 6.03
CA LEU A 112 -41.73 7.79 5.05
C LEU A 112 -42.77 7.57 3.96
N VAL A 113 -42.90 6.36 3.40
CA VAL A 113 -43.89 6.04 2.38
C VAL A 113 -45.32 6.28 2.92
N ILE A 114 -45.60 5.81 4.14
CA ILE A 114 -46.92 6.01 4.78
C ILE A 114 -47.18 7.52 5.02
N VAL A 115 -46.18 8.28 5.51
CA VAL A 115 -46.31 9.72 5.74
C VAL A 115 -46.57 10.47 4.43
N ILE A 116 -45.85 10.15 3.37
CA ILE A 116 -46.03 10.77 2.05
C ILE A 116 -47.43 10.50 1.53
N GLU A 117 -47.94 9.27 1.66
CA GLU A 117 -49.29 8.93 1.24
C GLU A 117 -50.36 9.66 2.05
N LEU A 118 -50.18 9.78 3.38
CA LEU A 118 -51.08 10.53 4.25
C LEU A 118 -51.08 12.04 3.94
N CYS A 119 -49.93 12.61 3.54
CA CYS A 119 -49.80 14.03 3.24
C CYS A 119 -50.15 14.37 1.78
N SER A 120 -50.15 13.42 0.86
CA SER A 120 -50.43 13.63 -0.56
C SER A 120 -51.42 12.56 -1.08
N PRO A 121 -52.73 12.74 -0.81
CA PRO A 121 -53.75 11.79 -1.21
C PRO A 121 -53.93 11.64 -2.74
N ALA A 122 -53.23 12.45 -3.54
CA ALA A 122 -53.25 12.40 -5.01
C ALA A 122 -52.50 11.21 -5.62
N GLY A 123 -52.10 10.25 -4.78
CA GLY A 123 -51.44 9.02 -5.23
C GLY A 123 -50.03 9.23 -5.76
N ILE A 124 -49.12 8.35 -5.39
CA ILE A 124 -47.86 8.17 -6.14
C ILE A 124 -48.33 7.79 -7.54
N SER A 125 -48.08 8.67 -8.54
CA SER A 125 -48.64 8.61 -9.91
C SER A 125 -48.76 7.20 -10.45
N GLU A 126 -49.92 6.90 -11.02
CA GLU A 126 -50.13 5.77 -11.97
C GLU A 126 -49.31 6.05 -13.25
N GLU A 127 -47.99 6.13 -13.16
CA GLU A 127 -47.14 5.97 -14.35
C GLU A 127 -47.24 4.49 -14.70
N GLY A 128 -47.73 4.21 -15.91
CA GLY A 128 -48.07 2.92 -16.44
C GLY A 128 -46.96 1.87 -16.28
N PRO A 129 -47.24 0.61 -16.64
CA PRO A 129 -46.35 -0.51 -16.36
C PRO A 129 -44.91 -0.15 -16.74
N ALA A 130 -44.01 -0.33 -15.78
CA ALA A 130 -42.58 -0.08 -15.99
C ALA A 130 -42.17 -0.69 -17.32
N VAL A 131 -41.88 0.15 -18.31
CA VAL A 131 -41.53 -0.30 -19.66
C VAL A 131 -40.40 -1.30 -19.49
N PRO A 132 -40.57 -2.56 -19.94
CA PRO A 132 -39.46 -3.52 -19.88
C PRO A 132 -38.31 -2.88 -20.64
N SER A 133 -37.24 -2.54 -19.93
CA SER A 133 -36.06 -2.00 -20.57
C SER A 133 -35.51 -3.09 -21.50
N PRO A 134 -35.53 -2.93 -22.82
CA PRO A 134 -35.09 -3.97 -23.75
C PRO A 134 -33.62 -4.36 -23.54
N PHE A 135 -32.86 -3.53 -22.83
CA PHE A 135 -31.47 -3.82 -22.41
C PHE A 135 -31.37 -4.87 -21.30
N LEU A 136 -32.44 -5.11 -20.53
CA LEU A 136 -32.45 -6.07 -19.42
C LEU A 136 -33.04 -7.41 -19.79
N GLU A 137 -33.78 -7.50 -20.93
CA GLU A 137 -34.20 -8.75 -21.51
C GLU A 137 -33.08 -9.36 -22.36
N VAL A 138 -32.03 -9.81 -21.71
CA VAL A 138 -30.97 -10.56 -22.41
C VAL A 138 -31.58 -11.89 -22.86
N HIS A 139 -31.64 -12.12 -24.15
CA HIS A 139 -32.09 -13.39 -24.74
C HIS A 139 -31.04 -14.47 -24.42
N TRP A 140 -31.27 -15.22 -23.36
CA TRP A 140 -30.40 -16.26 -22.80
C TRP A 140 -30.29 -17.52 -23.69
N THR A 141 -30.44 -17.40 -24.98
CA THR A 141 -30.25 -18.50 -25.93
C THR A 141 -28.84 -19.06 -25.89
N ARG A 142 -27.85 -18.25 -25.49
CA ARG A 142 -26.44 -18.62 -25.44
C ARG A 142 -25.90 -18.78 -24.01
N TYR A 143 -26.73 -19.15 -23.03
CA TYR A 143 -26.31 -19.26 -21.62
C TYR A 143 -25.04 -20.12 -21.40
N ARG A 144 -24.85 -21.21 -22.18
CA ARG A 144 -23.67 -22.08 -22.10
C ARG A 144 -22.37 -21.33 -22.43
N LEU A 145 -22.41 -20.44 -23.43
CA LEU A 145 -21.26 -19.60 -23.81
C LEU A 145 -20.95 -18.59 -22.70
N ILE A 146 -21.96 -17.99 -22.08
CA ILE A 146 -21.82 -17.03 -20.98
C ILE A 146 -21.22 -17.73 -19.76
N ILE A 147 -21.66 -18.94 -19.44
CA ILE A 147 -21.08 -19.76 -18.36
C ILE A 147 -19.59 -20.07 -18.66
N ALA A 148 -19.29 -20.52 -19.89
CA ALA A 148 -17.91 -20.80 -20.30
C ALA A 148 -17.01 -19.56 -20.19
N LEU A 149 -17.56 -18.37 -20.57
CA LEU A 149 -16.85 -17.10 -20.40
C LEU A 149 -16.63 -16.77 -18.92
N GLY A 150 -17.62 -16.97 -18.05
CA GLY A 150 -17.48 -16.76 -16.60
C GLY A 150 -16.41 -17.67 -15.98
N VAL A 151 -16.38 -18.95 -16.38
CA VAL A 151 -15.33 -19.89 -15.94
C VAL A 151 -13.96 -19.44 -16.47
N LEU A 152 -13.87 -19.03 -17.73
CA LEU A 152 -12.63 -18.52 -18.32
C LEU A 152 -12.11 -17.27 -17.58
N ILE A 153 -12.99 -16.31 -17.29
CA ILE A 153 -12.65 -15.10 -16.50
C ILE A 153 -12.10 -15.50 -15.13
N THR A 154 -12.74 -16.44 -14.46
CA THR A 154 -12.29 -16.91 -13.14
C THR A 154 -10.91 -17.54 -13.21
N LEU A 155 -10.65 -18.41 -14.19
CA LEU A 155 -9.34 -19.07 -14.37
C LEU A 155 -8.26 -18.06 -14.73
N LEU A 156 -8.52 -17.15 -15.67
CA LEU A 156 -7.60 -16.10 -16.05
C LEU A 156 -7.33 -15.14 -14.88
N GLY A 157 -8.36 -14.77 -14.11
CA GLY A 157 -8.22 -13.97 -12.90
C GLY A 157 -7.32 -14.64 -11.87
N GLY A 158 -7.45 -15.96 -11.69
CA GLY A 158 -6.55 -16.75 -10.83
C GLY A 158 -5.09 -16.70 -11.28
N VAL A 159 -4.84 -16.75 -12.60
CA VAL A 159 -3.49 -16.58 -13.17
C VAL A 159 -2.98 -15.15 -12.95
N CYS A 160 -3.83 -14.15 -13.16
CA CYS A 160 -3.48 -12.75 -12.96
C CYS A 160 -3.15 -12.46 -11.48
N LEU A 161 -3.81 -13.11 -10.53
CA LEU A 161 -3.51 -12.97 -9.10
C LEU A 161 -2.04 -13.28 -8.79
N LEU A 162 -1.44 -14.27 -9.48
CA LEU A 162 -0.02 -14.61 -9.30
C LEU A 162 0.94 -13.56 -9.88
N ARG A 163 0.43 -12.66 -10.70
CA ARG A 163 1.21 -11.59 -11.36
C ARG A 163 0.95 -10.19 -10.81
N VAL A 164 -0.11 -10.01 -10.06
CA VAL A 164 -0.40 -8.74 -9.37
C VAL A 164 0.51 -8.64 -8.16
N HIS A 165 1.34 -7.59 -8.12
CA HIS A 165 2.27 -7.34 -7.03
C HIS A 165 1.57 -6.57 -5.91
N PHE A 166 2.09 -6.75 -4.69
CA PHE A 166 1.70 -5.93 -3.55
C PHE A 166 2.77 -4.86 -3.35
N ASP A 167 2.44 -3.62 -3.62
CA ASP A 167 3.30 -2.47 -3.36
C ASP A 167 3.22 -2.10 -1.88
N LEU A 168 4.29 -2.34 -1.17
CA LEU A 168 4.40 -2.11 0.26
C LEU A 168 5.10 -0.79 0.59
N ASN A 169 5.50 -0.02 -0.44
CA ASN A 169 6.15 1.26 -0.28
C ASN A 169 5.13 2.36 0.09
N PRO A 170 5.15 2.90 1.32
CA PRO A 170 4.20 3.92 1.72
C PRO A 170 4.43 5.29 1.05
N LEU A 171 5.61 5.55 0.46
CA LEU A 171 5.84 6.76 -0.33
C LEU A 171 4.96 6.80 -1.58
N HIS A 172 4.69 5.63 -2.19
CA HIS A 172 3.83 5.53 -3.37
C HIS A 172 2.34 5.81 -3.05
N LEU A 173 1.96 5.91 -1.79
CA LEU A 173 0.61 6.30 -1.39
C LEU A 173 0.43 7.82 -1.37
N GLN A 174 1.52 8.57 -1.25
CA GLN A 174 1.49 10.02 -1.16
C GLN A 174 1.49 10.65 -2.56
N ASN A 175 1.16 11.93 -2.62
CA ASN A 175 1.28 12.68 -3.85
C ASN A 175 2.78 12.86 -4.19
N PRO A 176 3.27 12.39 -5.36
CA PRO A 176 4.68 12.47 -5.72
C PRO A 176 5.20 13.91 -5.88
N GLN A 177 4.30 14.90 -6.02
CA GLN A 177 4.66 16.31 -6.11
C GLN A 177 4.79 17.00 -4.75
N THR A 178 4.49 16.32 -3.65
CA THR A 178 4.64 16.87 -2.30
C THR A 178 6.12 17.11 -2.02
N GLU A 179 6.46 18.24 -1.43
CA GLU A 179 7.85 18.61 -1.14
C GLU A 179 8.59 17.54 -0.33
N SER A 180 7.92 16.96 0.66
CA SER A 180 8.48 15.87 1.48
C SER A 180 8.88 14.64 0.65
N VAL A 181 8.03 14.21 -0.31
CA VAL A 181 8.31 13.07 -1.19
C VAL A 181 9.46 13.38 -2.16
N VAL A 182 9.47 14.61 -2.71
CA VAL A 182 10.55 15.05 -3.61
C VAL A 182 11.90 15.06 -2.90
N TRP A 183 11.95 15.55 -1.66
CA TRP A 183 13.20 15.57 -0.89
C TRP A 183 13.62 14.18 -0.44
N GLU A 184 12.68 13.34 -0.03
CA GLU A 184 12.99 11.94 0.32
C GLU A 184 13.59 11.18 -0.87
N ASN A 185 13.00 11.28 -2.06
CA ASN A 185 13.55 10.66 -3.26
C ASN A 185 14.96 11.18 -3.59
N ARG A 186 15.23 12.47 -3.39
CA ARG A 186 16.58 13.03 -3.58
C ARG A 186 17.59 12.48 -2.56
N LEU A 187 17.17 12.25 -1.31
CA LEU A 187 18.04 11.63 -0.30
C LEU A 187 18.36 10.19 -0.66
N ILE A 188 17.36 9.43 -1.13
CA ILE A 188 17.54 8.05 -1.60
C ILE A 188 18.50 7.99 -2.80
N GLU A 189 18.34 8.86 -3.80
CA GLU A 189 19.24 8.96 -4.95
C GLU A 189 20.66 9.34 -4.55
N GLY A 190 20.83 10.15 -3.51
CA GLY A 190 22.12 10.55 -2.95
C GLY A 190 22.81 9.47 -2.10
N SER A 191 22.27 8.25 -2.05
CA SER A 191 22.75 7.14 -1.20
C SER A 191 22.76 7.46 0.31
N ASN A 192 22.00 8.46 0.73
CA ASN A 192 21.82 8.82 2.12
C ASN A 192 20.47 8.29 2.59
N ALA A 193 20.48 7.29 3.45
CA ALA A 193 19.26 6.85 4.08
C ALA A 193 18.79 7.91 5.09
N SER A 194 17.52 8.34 4.96
CA SER A 194 16.89 9.28 5.88
C SER A 194 16.56 8.64 7.23
N THR A 195 16.51 7.31 7.28
CA THR A 195 16.08 6.52 8.43
C THR A 195 17.12 5.46 8.80
N CYS A 196 17.25 5.14 10.08
CA CYS A 196 18.21 4.18 10.59
C CYS A 196 17.62 3.26 11.66
N GLY A 197 18.23 2.09 11.83
CA GLY A 197 18.02 1.26 13.01
C GLY A 197 18.71 1.90 14.21
N GLU A 198 18.10 1.85 15.38
CA GLU A 198 18.59 2.46 16.59
C GLU A 198 18.71 1.44 17.71
N LEU A 199 19.84 1.48 18.43
CA LEU A 199 20.09 0.66 19.61
C LEU A 199 20.65 1.52 20.74
N ILE A 200 20.16 1.32 21.95
CA ILE A 200 20.71 1.95 23.15
C ILE A 200 21.57 0.93 23.89
N THR A 201 22.84 1.28 24.11
CA THR A 201 23.79 0.44 24.86
C THR A 201 24.13 1.08 26.21
N PRO A 202 24.20 0.33 27.31
CA PRO A 202 24.48 0.87 28.62
C PRO A 202 25.97 1.23 28.83
N THR A 203 26.88 0.59 28.08
CA THR A 203 28.32 0.76 28.25
C THR A 203 29.03 1.05 26.94
N LEU A 204 30.17 1.73 27.03
CA LEU A 204 31.01 2.03 25.85
C LEU A 204 31.58 0.75 25.21
N SER A 205 31.98 -0.24 26.01
CA SER A 205 32.52 -1.49 25.51
C SER A 205 31.47 -2.30 24.72
N GLU A 206 30.23 -2.25 25.15
CA GLU A 206 29.11 -2.87 24.42
C GLU A 206 28.80 -2.11 23.12
N LEU A 207 28.84 -0.77 23.17
CA LEU A 207 28.74 0.08 21.99
C LEU A 207 29.79 -0.28 20.94
N GLU A 208 31.06 -0.42 21.34
CA GLU A 208 32.15 -0.81 20.44
C GLU A 208 31.93 -2.19 19.84
N ALA A 209 31.58 -3.19 20.64
CA ALA A 209 31.35 -4.56 20.18
C ALA A 209 30.15 -4.64 19.22
N LYS A 210 29.03 -3.96 19.54
CA LYS A 210 27.84 -3.91 18.69
C LYS A 210 28.08 -3.13 17.41
N SER A 211 28.79 -2.00 17.49
CA SER A 211 29.16 -1.19 16.32
C SER A 211 29.96 -2.02 15.31
N GLU A 212 30.95 -2.79 15.79
CA GLU A 212 31.75 -3.68 14.94
C GLU A 212 30.93 -4.83 14.36
N ALA A 213 30.01 -5.40 15.14
CA ALA A 213 29.14 -6.48 14.68
C ALA A 213 28.18 -6.01 13.57
N PHE A 214 27.53 -4.84 13.73
CA PHE A 214 26.66 -4.28 12.71
C PHE A 214 27.41 -3.83 11.45
N ALA A 215 28.62 -3.26 11.60
CA ALA A 215 29.43 -2.83 10.46
C ALA A 215 29.86 -3.99 9.53
N LYS A 216 29.85 -5.24 10.02
CA LYS A 216 30.15 -6.44 9.22
C LYS A 216 28.98 -6.96 8.39
N LEU A 217 27.78 -6.44 8.61
CA LEU A 217 26.59 -6.86 7.88
C LEU A 217 26.57 -6.28 6.47
N SER A 218 26.34 -7.10 5.46
CA SER A 218 26.22 -6.66 4.06
C SER A 218 25.03 -5.75 3.77
N THR A 219 24.04 -5.74 4.67
CA THR A 219 22.84 -4.89 4.59
C THR A 219 23.06 -3.51 5.21
N VAL A 220 24.20 -3.28 5.85
CA VAL A 220 24.55 -2.03 6.53
C VAL A 220 25.54 -1.24 5.68
N SER A 221 25.26 0.04 5.48
CA SER A 221 26.15 0.99 4.81
C SER A 221 27.22 1.49 5.76
N HIS A 222 26.78 2.03 6.88
CA HIS A 222 27.65 2.55 7.94
C HIS A 222 26.91 2.58 9.27
N VAL A 223 27.70 2.82 10.32
CA VAL A 223 27.19 2.88 11.70
C VAL A 223 27.63 4.21 12.29
N GLU A 224 26.71 4.93 12.91
CA GLU A 224 26.99 6.19 13.61
C GLU A 224 26.78 6.05 15.12
N SER A 225 27.69 6.59 15.87
CA SER A 225 27.63 6.67 17.33
C SER A 225 28.57 7.76 17.84
N VAL A 226 28.68 7.92 19.15
CA VAL A 226 29.69 8.77 19.74
C VAL A 226 31.13 8.38 19.31
N LEU A 227 31.35 7.11 18.97
CA LEU A 227 32.65 6.61 18.49
C LEU A 227 33.07 7.20 17.15
N SER A 228 32.11 7.60 16.28
CA SER A 228 32.41 8.25 15.01
C SER A 228 33.12 9.61 15.17
N PHE A 229 32.96 10.22 16.32
CA PHE A 229 33.59 11.51 16.66
C PHE A 229 34.83 11.35 17.54
N LEU A 230 35.14 10.14 17.96
CA LEU A 230 36.33 9.83 18.74
C LEU A 230 37.39 9.18 17.82
N PRO A 231 38.61 9.65 17.82
CA PRO A 231 39.65 9.08 16.98
C PRO A 231 39.96 7.65 17.43
N ALA A 232 39.83 6.70 16.50
CA ALA A 232 40.26 5.34 16.75
C ALA A 232 41.79 5.24 16.83
N LYS A 233 42.30 4.32 17.66
CA LYS A 233 43.73 4.00 17.78
C LYS A 233 44.64 5.21 18.07
N VAL A 234 44.19 6.11 18.94
CA VAL A 234 44.89 7.35 19.28
C VAL A 234 46.35 7.11 19.64
N GLY A 235 46.66 6.09 20.43
CA GLY A 235 48.03 5.77 20.84
C GLY A 235 48.93 5.38 19.66
N GLU A 236 48.41 4.60 18.71
CA GLU A 236 49.15 4.20 17.50
C GLU A 236 49.39 5.40 16.57
N LYS A 237 48.34 6.20 16.31
CA LYS A 237 48.45 7.42 15.50
C LYS A 237 49.44 8.41 16.11
N ARG A 238 49.40 8.61 17.44
CA ARG A 238 50.32 9.50 18.15
C ARG A 238 51.76 9.01 18.05
N ARG A 239 52.01 7.70 18.16
CA ARG A 239 53.32 7.10 17.98
C ARG A 239 53.86 7.34 16.56
N ILE A 240 53.02 7.18 15.53
CA ILE A 240 53.40 7.47 14.14
C ILE A 240 53.75 8.95 13.97
N LEU A 241 52.89 9.86 14.45
CA LEU A 241 53.14 11.32 14.39
C LEU A 241 54.43 11.72 15.11
N THR A 242 54.68 11.17 16.29
CA THR A 242 55.96 11.40 17.01
C THR A 242 57.17 10.92 16.21
N GLY A 243 57.02 9.76 15.52
CA GLY A 243 58.08 9.26 14.63
C GLY A 243 58.27 10.10 13.35
N MET A 244 57.25 10.83 12.92
CA MET A 244 57.33 11.74 11.77
C MET A 244 57.91 13.11 12.12
N GLU A 245 57.90 13.54 13.36
CA GLU A 245 58.37 14.86 13.81
C GLU A 245 59.82 15.15 13.40
N PRO A 246 60.79 14.22 13.56
CA PRO A 246 62.17 14.45 13.10
C PRO A 246 62.23 14.62 11.56
N LEU A 247 61.41 13.90 10.81
CA LEU A 247 61.36 13.99 9.35
C LEU A 247 60.76 15.32 8.90
N LEU A 248 59.70 15.80 9.55
CA LEU A 248 59.09 17.10 9.27
C LEU A 248 60.07 18.26 9.51
N ASN A 249 60.93 18.15 10.51
CA ASN A 249 61.93 19.15 10.84
C ASN A 249 63.20 19.04 10.00
N SER A 250 63.47 17.91 9.33
CA SER A 250 64.70 17.67 8.56
C SER A 250 64.64 18.22 7.12
N VAL A 251 63.44 18.49 6.57
CA VAL A 251 63.32 18.96 5.20
C VAL A 251 63.61 20.45 5.09
N ASN A 252 64.72 20.77 4.39
CA ASN A 252 65.17 22.15 4.16
C ASN A 252 64.79 22.61 2.73
N PHE A 253 63.73 23.38 2.60
CA PHE A 253 63.27 23.93 1.32
C PHE A 253 64.18 25.09 0.82
N ALA A 254 65.07 25.66 1.65
CA ALA A 254 65.94 26.71 1.22
C ALA A 254 67.00 26.22 0.21
N ALA A 255 67.36 24.94 0.25
CA ALA A 255 68.30 24.33 -0.69
C ALA A 255 67.65 24.03 -2.09
N ALA A 256 66.33 23.82 -2.14
CA ALA A 256 65.64 23.46 -3.38
C ALA A 256 65.53 24.61 -4.40
N GLY A 257 65.66 25.86 -3.97
CA GLY A 257 65.69 27.07 -4.82
C GLY A 257 67.06 27.50 -5.36
N ALA A 258 68.13 26.88 -4.90
CA ALA A 258 69.49 27.31 -5.22
C ALA A 258 70.15 26.59 -6.42
N THR A 259 69.56 25.47 -6.88
CA THR A 259 70.12 24.75 -8.04
C THR A 259 69.40 25.20 -9.30
N SER A 260 70.11 25.84 -10.21
CA SER A 260 69.55 26.14 -11.56
C SER A 260 69.41 24.83 -12.30
N ALA A 261 68.17 24.29 -12.38
CA ALA A 261 67.94 23.13 -13.18
C ALA A 261 68.20 23.44 -14.66
N ASN A 262 68.99 22.60 -15.31
CA ASN A 262 69.31 22.72 -16.71
C ASN A 262 68.04 22.22 -17.50
N PRO A 263 67.40 23.10 -18.29
CA PRO A 263 66.21 22.70 -19.06
C PRO A 263 66.45 21.50 -19.97
N GLY A 264 67.67 21.43 -20.60
CA GLY A 264 68.02 20.31 -21.50
C GLY A 264 68.16 18.98 -20.78
N GLU A 265 68.72 18.95 -19.57
CA GLU A 265 68.78 17.74 -18.75
C GLU A 265 67.38 17.29 -18.30
N LEU A 266 66.52 18.21 -17.92
CA LEU A 266 65.16 17.92 -17.56
C LEU A 266 64.35 17.37 -18.76
N ALA A 267 64.50 17.95 -19.92
CA ALA A 267 63.89 17.46 -21.15
C ALA A 267 64.34 16.04 -21.51
N ALA A 268 65.68 15.75 -21.33
CA ALA A 268 66.20 14.39 -21.53
C ALA A 268 65.65 13.37 -20.54
N ILE A 269 65.50 13.74 -19.25
CA ILE A 269 64.91 12.89 -18.23
C ILE A 269 63.42 12.63 -18.53
N LEU A 270 62.66 13.68 -18.89
CA LEU A 270 61.25 13.52 -19.24
C LEU A 270 61.05 12.64 -20.47
N GLY A 271 61.89 12.79 -21.50
CA GLY A 271 61.86 11.90 -22.68
C GLY A 271 62.19 10.44 -22.33
N TRP A 272 63.11 10.22 -21.39
CA TRP A 272 63.40 8.89 -20.89
C TRP A 272 62.21 8.30 -20.05
N VAL A 273 61.58 9.11 -19.23
CA VAL A 273 60.37 8.73 -18.49
C VAL A 273 59.26 8.37 -19.46
N ASP A 274 59.01 9.19 -20.49
CA ASP A 274 58.03 8.95 -21.53
C ASP A 274 58.25 7.62 -22.24
N PHE A 275 59.51 7.35 -22.65
CA PHE A 275 59.88 6.06 -23.23
C PHE A 275 59.57 4.89 -22.31
N LYS A 276 59.83 5.01 -20.99
CA LYS A 276 59.53 3.97 -19.99
C LYS A 276 58.02 3.80 -19.76
N VAL A 277 57.28 4.88 -19.70
CA VAL A 277 55.81 4.88 -19.57
C VAL A 277 55.17 4.23 -20.81
N ALA A 278 55.61 4.58 -22.01
CA ALA A 278 55.17 3.95 -23.25
C ALA A 278 55.51 2.46 -23.32
N ALA A 279 56.70 2.06 -22.82
CA ALA A 279 57.10 0.65 -22.73
C ALA A 279 56.27 -0.14 -21.71
N ALA A 280 55.93 0.49 -20.58
CA ALA A 280 55.05 -0.10 -19.56
C ALA A 280 53.62 -0.25 -20.05
N ALA A 281 53.11 0.72 -20.81
CA ALA A 281 51.79 0.67 -21.45
C ALA A 281 51.58 -0.56 -22.32
N LYS A 282 52.62 -0.94 -23.11
CA LYS A 282 52.59 -2.13 -23.95
C LYS A 282 52.49 -3.45 -23.16
N ASN A 283 52.90 -3.45 -21.93
CA ASN A 283 52.86 -4.66 -21.06
C ASN A 283 51.57 -4.75 -20.22
N LEU A 284 50.76 -3.68 -20.20
CA LEU A 284 49.54 -3.57 -19.39
C LEU A 284 48.24 -3.84 -20.20
N GLU A 285 48.33 -4.39 -21.42
CA GLU A 285 47.17 -4.67 -22.30
C GLU A 285 46.07 -5.59 -21.70
N GLN A 286 46.12 -5.90 -20.40
CA GLN A 286 45.15 -6.79 -19.73
C GLN A 286 44.53 -6.27 -18.41
N GLU A 287 44.83 -5.09 -17.91
CA GLU A 287 44.24 -4.57 -16.66
C GLU A 287 43.79 -3.10 -16.74
N GLU A 288 42.48 -2.94 -16.61
CA GLU A 288 41.69 -1.76 -16.21
C GLU A 288 41.94 -0.38 -16.86
N GLY A 289 40.90 0.13 -17.54
CA GLY A 289 40.82 1.41 -18.24
C GLY A 289 41.15 2.70 -17.45
N ALA A 290 41.37 2.66 -16.15
CA ALA A 290 41.84 3.78 -15.33
C ALA A 290 43.33 4.00 -15.49
N THR A 291 44.13 2.94 -15.52
CA THR A 291 45.61 3.00 -15.66
C THR A 291 45.99 3.43 -17.10
N GLU A 292 45.29 2.97 -18.10
CA GLU A 292 45.45 3.37 -19.50
C GLU A 292 45.24 4.88 -19.69
N ARG A 293 44.19 5.42 -19.07
CA ARG A 293 43.86 6.86 -19.12
C ARG A 293 44.95 7.71 -18.47
N GLN A 294 45.46 7.29 -17.31
CA GLN A 294 46.57 7.98 -16.61
C GLN A 294 47.86 7.95 -17.42
N ILE A 295 48.19 6.86 -18.08
CA ILE A 295 49.34 6.73 -18.96
C ILE A 295 49.21 7.66 -20.16
N ALA A 296 48.04 7.69 -20.80
CA ALA A 296 47.80 8.59 -21.95
C ALA A 296 47.88 10.06 -21.56
N GLU A 297 47.32 10.44 -20.41
CA GLU A 297 47.42 11.81 -19.86
C GLU A 297 48.85 12.18 -19.50
N THR A 298 49.63 11.25 -18.95
CA THR A 298 51.06 11.48 -18.63
C THR A 298 51.87 11.71 -19.89
N HIS A 299 51.66 10.89 -20.94
CA HIS A 299 52.31 11.05 -22.25
C HIS A 299 51.99 12.41 -22.88
N GLU A 300 50.69 12.77 -22.93
CA GLU A 300 50.24 14.07 -23.44
C GLU A 300 50.87 15.27 -22.70
N LEU A 301 51.00 15.16 -21.36
CA LEU A 301 51.65 16.21 -20.58
C LEU A 301 53.13 16.31 -20.87
N ILE A 302 53.85 15.19 -21.00
CA ILE A 302 55.29 15.19 -21.34
C ILE A 302 55.52 15.81 -22.69
N ASP A 303 54.72 15.42 -23.69
CA ASP A 303 54.77 15.96 -25.05
C ASP A 303 54.57 17.50 -25.12
N LYS A 304 53.75 18.03 -24.21
CA LYS A 304 53.53 19.47 -24.07
C LYS A 304 54.68 20.19 -23.34
N ILE A 305 55.33 19.54 -22.41
CA ILE A 305 56.37 20.13 -21.54
C ILE A 305 57.74 20.11 -22.25
N VAL A 306 58.12 19.03 -22.90
CA VAL A 306 59.45 18.86 -23.53
C VAL A 306 59.78 19.97 -24.53
N PRO A 307 58.91 20.41 -25.44
CA PRO A 307 59.17 21.51 -26.33
C PRO A 307 59.37 22.86 -25.64
N LEU A 308 58.72 23.07 -24.48
CA LEU A 308 58.86 24.29 -23.67
C LEU A 308 60.21 24.39 -22.98
N LEU A 309 60.87 23.26 -22.76
CA LEU A 309 62.20 23.14 -22.16
C LEU A 309 63.34 23.24 -23.18
N ASN A 310 63.05 23.17 -24.47
CA ASN A 310 64.05 23.29 -25.52
C ASN A 310 64.56 24.75 -25.61
N THR A 311 65.85 24.96 -25.27
CA THR A 311 66.48 26.29 -25.26
C THR A 311 66.62 26.90 -26.64
N ASP A 312 66.72 26.10 -27.71
CA ASP A 312 66.82 26.57 -29.10
C ASP A 312 65.50 27.12 -29.62
N LEU A 313 64.38 26.50 -29.16
CA LEU A 313 63.02 26.92 -29.52
C LEU A 313 62.46 27.98 -28.56
N ASN A 314 62.93 28.00 -27.33
CA ASN A 314 62.47 28.90 -26.28
C ASN A 314 63.64 29.49 -25.45
N PRO A 315 64.19 30.62 -25.89
CA PRO A 315 65.32 31.26 -25.18
C PRO A 315 65.06 31.62 -23.69
N GLN A 316 63.80 31.68 -23.30
CA GLN A 316 63.37 31.97 -21.93
C GLN A 316 63.12 30.69 -21.08
N ALA A 317 63.40 29.50 -21.61
CA ALA A 317 63.11 28.24 -20.95
C ALA A 317 63.78 28.15 -19.57
N ALA A 318 65.03 28.54 -19.44
CA ALA A 318 65.76 28.56 -18.18
C ALA A 318 65.13 29.51 -17.13
N ALA A 319 64.72 30.72 -17.56
CA ALA A 319 64.08 31.70 -16.68
C ALA A 319 62.68 31.24 -16.22
N ARG A 320 61.93 30.63 -17.12
CA ARG A 320 60.60 30.05 -16.82
C ARG A 320 60.74 28.87 -15.86
N LEU A 321 61.66 27.95 -16.09
CA LEU A 321 61.94 26.82 -15.22
C LEU A 321 62.39 27.28 -13.82
N ALA A 322 63.24 28.28 -13.74
CA ALA A 322 63.65 28.87 -12.48
C ALA A 322 62.47 29.57 -11.74
N GLY A 323 61.58 30.22 -12.51
CA GLY A 323 60.32 30.77 -11.99
C GLY A 323 59.39 29.69 -11.44
N PHE A 324 59.17 28.65 -12.21
CA PHE A 324 58.39 27.49 -11.80
C PHE A 324 58.96 26.81 -10.54
N ASN A 325 60.27 26.53 -10.51
CA ASN A 325 60.90 25.89 -9.36
C ASN A 325 60.77 26.73 -8.09
N ARG A 326 60.88 28.05 -8.20
CA ARG A 326 60.67 28.95 -7.04
C ARG A 326 59.24 28.89 -6.54
N GLN A 327 58.25 28.97 -7.45
CA GLN A 327 56.86 28.94 -7.10
C GLN A 327 56.47 27.57 -6.55
N PHE A 328 56.83 26.49 -7.21
CA PHE A 328 56.62 25.12 -6.77
C PHE A 328 57.24 24.83 -5.41
N GLY A 329 58.51 25.32 -5.21
CA GLY A 329 59.17 25.19 -3.94
C GLY A 329 58.48 25.97 -2.80
N ALA A 330 57.94 27.14 -3.11
CA ALA A 330 57.13 27.92 -2.16
C ALA A 330 55.81 27.21 -1.83
N ASP A 331 55.08 26.77 -2.84
CA ASP A 331 53.82 26.04 -2.66
C ASP A 331 54.02 24.73 -1.88
N LEU A 332 55.10 24.01 -2.16
CA LEU A 332 55.45 22.78 -1.45
C LEU A 332 55.82 23.06 -0.01
N LYS A 333 56.56 24.14 0.24
CA LYS A 333 56.90 24.59 1.59
C LYS A 333 55.67 24.96 2.39
N ASP A 334 54.75 25.74 1.80
CA ASP A 334 53.52 26.15 2.49
C ASP A 334 52.67 24.92 2.88
N LYS A 335 52.54 23.94 1.98
CA LYS A 335 51.84 22.66 2.29
C LYS A 335 52.58 21.85 3.35
N TRP A 336 53.90 21.84 3.33
CA TRP A 336 54.68 21.14 4.31
C TRP A 336 54.61 21.78 5.70
N ASP A 337 54.65 23.10 5.77
CA ASP A 337 54.49 23.88 7.00
C ASP A 337 53.06 23.67 7.57
N LEU A 338 52.05 23.60 6.70
CA LEU A 338 50.69 23.29 7.08
C LEU A 338 50.56 21.87 7.66
N LEU A 339 51.16 20.87 7.02
CA LEU A 339 51.20 19.48 7.49
C LEU A 339 51.94 19.37 8.83
N GLY A 340 53.08 20.03 8.96
CA GLY A 340 53.84 20.12 10.20
C GLY A 340 53.06 20.79 11.32
N GLY A 341 52.35 21.87 10.99
CA GLY A 341 51.43 22.53 11.91
C GLY A 341 50.31 21.63 12.41
N TYR A 342 49.65 20.86 11.52
CA TYR A 342 48.66 19.88 11.93
C TYR A 342 49.23 18.76 12.78
N ALA A 343 50.39 18.19 12.39
CA ALA A 343 51.04 17.14 13.17
C ALA A 343 51.41 17.61 14.57
N LYS A 344 51.98 18.81 14.70
CA LYS A 344 52.33 19.42 15.98
C LYS A 344 51.13 19.73 16.83
N SER A 345 50.10 20.34 16.23
CA SER A 345 48.82 20.60 16.92
C SER A 345 48.17 19.29 17.43
N ALA A 346 48.22 18.21 16.65
CA ALA A 346 47.71 16.90 17.07
C ALA A 346 48.53 16.25 18.18
N LEU A 347 49.84 16.53 18.27
CA LEU A 347 50.72 16.06 19.34
C LEU A 347 50.56 16.89 20.63
N ASP A 348 50.43 18.20 20.50
CA ASP A 348 50.32 19.14 21.63
C ASP A 348 48.90 19.11 22.25
N SER A 349 47.88 18.81 21.47
CA SER A 349 46.48 18.75 21.95
C SER A 349 46.20 17.46 22.70
N ALA A 350 45.43 17.55 23.76
CA ALA A 350 44.84 16.35 24.38
C ALA A 350 43.92 15.67 23.39
N PRO A 351 43.95 14.31 23.26
CA PRO A 351 43.01 13.61 22.37
C PRO A 351 41.57 13.91 22.79
N PRO A 352 40.68 14.07 21.82
CA PRO A 352 39.27 14.29 22.15
C PRO A 352 38.74 13.11 22.96
N THR A 353 38.11 13.43 24.07
CA THR A 353 37.42 12.50 24.97
C THR A 353 35.92 12.80 24.94
N GLN A 354 35.11 11.90 25.46
CA GLN A 354 33.64 12.11 25.53
C GLN A 354 33.28 13.43 26.24
N ALA A 355 34.07 13.83 27.25
CA ALA A 355 33.86 15.08 28.00
C ALA A 355 34.12 16.34 27.16
N ASN A 356 35.01 16.25 26.17
CA ASN A 356 35.43 17.37 25.33
C ASN A 356 34.65 17.48 24.02
N LEU A 357 33.67 16.56 23.77
CA LEU A 357 32.82 16.64 22.59
C LEU A 357 31.89 17.86 22.66
N PRO A 358 31.58 18.48 21.51
CA PRO A 358 30.58 19.54 21.44
C PRO A 358 29.24 19.07 22.09
N ARG A 359 28.56 20.01 22.74
CA ARG A 359 27.32 19.74 23.45
C ARG A 359 26.25 19.07 22.52
N SER A 360 26.16 19.53 21.28
CA SER A 360 25.25 18.99 20.27
C SER A 360 25.49 17.50 19.97
N VAL A 361 26.75 17.07 19.83
CA VAL A 361 27.14 15.68 19.62
C VAL A 361 26.86 14.83 20.86
N ARG A 362 27.26 15.36 22.02
CA ARG A 362 27.06 14.65 23.29
C ARG A 362 25.56 14.42 23.57
N GLU A 363 24.72 15.45 23.45
CA GLU A 363 23.29 15.35 23.70
C GLU A 363 22.56 14.44 22.68
N ARG A 364 23.09 14.29 21.47
CA ARG A 364 22.55 13.38 20.46
C ARG A 364 22.85 11.91 20.77
N PHE A 365 24.07 11.59 21.19
CA PHE A 365 24.54 10.19 21.29
C PHE A 365 24.67 9.66 22.72
N ILE A 366 24.63 10.53 23.72
CA ILE A 366 24.82 10.14 25.13
C ILE A 366 23.61 10.63 25.94
N SER A 367 22.92 9.69 26.56
CA SER A 367 21.77 10.04 27.43
C SER A 367 22.23 10.67 28.75
N PRO A 368 21.38 11.43 29.46
CA PRO A 368 21.70 11.95 30.80
C PRO A 368 22.05 10.87 31.82
N HIS A 369 21.64 9.63 31.59
CA HIS A 369 21.90 8.47 32.44
C HIS A 369 23.15 7.67 32.05
N GLY A 370 23.90 8.14 31.04
CA GLY A 370 25.15 7.53 30.61
C GLY A 370 25.02 6.39 29.60
N SER A 371 23.82 6.15 29.05
CA SER A 371 23.63 5.21 27.95
C SER A 371 24.01 5.85 26.59
N TYR A 372 24.37 5.03 25.63
CA TYR A 372 24.85 5.44 24.31
C TYR A 372 23.89 5.05 23.20
N LEU A 373 23.67 5.96 22.25
CA LEU A 373 22.90 5.69 21.04
C LEU A 373 23.83 5.19 19.93
N LEU A 374 23.40 4.09 19.31
CA LEU A 374 23.99 3.51 18.10
C LEU A 374 22.97 3.59 16.98
N GLN A 375 23.31 4.21 15.87
CA GLN A 375 22.49 4.34 14.67
C GLN A 375 23.11 3.51 13.55
N VAL A 376 22.30 2.66 12.91
CA VAL A 376 22.72 1.70 11.88
C VAL A 376 21.98 2.04 10.60
N PHE A 377 22.72 2.44 9.56
CA PHE A 377 22.15 2.89 8.29
C PHE A 377 22.13 1.77 7.25
N PRO A 378 21.04 1.61 6.51
CA PRO A 378 20.92 0.59 5.48
C PRO A 378 21.81 0.88 4.26
N SER A 379 22.25 -0.18 3.56
CA SER A 379 23.03 -0.08 2.32
C SER A 379 22.15 -0.03 1.06
N GLN A 380 20.87 -0.35 1.18
CA GLN A 380 19.91 -0.39 0.08
C GLN A 380 18.67 0.43 0.44
N ASP A 381 17.88 0.75 -0.56
CA ASP A 381 16.60 1.44 -0.38
C ASP A 381 15.61 0.56 0.41
N ILE A 382 15.34 0.96 1.66
CA ILE A 382 14.45 0.26 2.59
C ILE A 382 12.97 0.62 2.44
N TRP A 383 12.61 1.54 1.55
CA TRP A 383 11.23 1.76 1.19
C TRP A 383 10.66 0.56 0.40
N ASN A 384 11.54 -0.25 -0.21
CA ASN A 384 11.21 -1.52 -0.81
C ASN A 384 11.20 -2.65 0.24
N TYR A 385 10.15 -3.49 0.21
CA TYR A 385 9.90 -4.47 1.27
C TYR A 385 10.99 -5.54 1.43
N GLU A 386 11.55 -6.09 0.35
CA GLU A 386 12.55 -7.15 0.48
C GLU A 386 13.88 -6.64 1.05
N PRO A 387 14.46 -5.50 0.60
CA PRO A 387 15.59 -4.88 1.28
C PRO A 387 15.29 -4.53 2.75
N LEU A 388 14.13 -3.95 3.05
CA LEU A 388 13.69 -3.64 4.41
C LEU A 388 13.67 -4.89 5.30
N LYS A 389 13.05 -5.95 4.83
CA LYS A 389 12.95 -7.24 5.55
C LYS A 389 14.32 -7.85 5.81
N LEU A 390 15.22 -7.84 4.81
CA LEU A 390 16.58 -8.35 4.96
C LEU A 390 17.37 -7.51 5.98
N PHE A 391 17.28 -6.19 5.88
CA PHE A 391 17.93 -5.27 6.80
C PHE A 391 17.46 -5.51 8.24
N VAL A 392 16.16 -5.42 8.52
CA VAL A 392 15.63 -5.60 9.89
C VAL A 392 15.96 -6.99 10.45
N LYS A 393 15.84 -8.05 9.64
CA LYS A 393 16.20 -9.40 10.10
C LYS A 393 17.68 -9.54 10.40
N SER A 394 18.55 -8.90 9.63
CA SER A 394 19.98 -8.91 9.90
C SER A 394 20.34 -8.14 11.18
N LEU A 395 19.66 -7.02 11.46
CA LEU A 395 19.80 -6.28 12.70
C LEU A 395 19.37 -7.13 13.90
N TRP A 396 18.20 -7.77 13.84
CA TRP A 396 17.72 -8.65 14.91
C TRP A 396 18.54 -9.94 15.07
N GLY A 397 19.31 -10.32 14.07
CA GLY A 397 20.32 -11.38 14.18
C GLY A 397 21.49 -11.01 15.07
N VAL A 398 21.79 -9.74 15.23
CA VAL A 398 22.83 -9.21 16.12
C VAL A 398 22.27 -8.82 17.48
N ASP A 399 21.11 -8.12 17.47
CA ASP A 399 20.43 -7.69 18.68
C ASP A 399 18.92 -7.51 18.44
N SER A 400 18.10 -8.18 19.25
CA SER A 400 16.63 -8.10 19.17
C SER A 400 16.05 -6.76 19.64
N ASP A 401 16.80 -5.99 20.40
CA ASP A 401 16.38 -4.74 21.00
C ASP A 401 16.56 -3.53 20.05
N VAL A 402 17.05 -3.79 18.85
CA VAL A 402 17.10 -2.74 17.80
C VAL A 402 15.69 -2.29 17.46
N VAL A 403 15.49 -0.98 17.48
CA VAL A 403 14.26 -0.25 17.17
C VAL A 403 14.52 0.76 16.04
N GLY A 404 13.63 1.71 15.85
CA GLY A 404 13.75 2.79 14.86
C GLY A 404 12.77 2.63 13.70
N ASP A 405 12.73 3.63 12.82
CA ASP A 405 11.77 3.72 11.73
C ASP A 405 11.75 2.50 10.79
N PRO A 406 12.91 1.92 10.38
CA PRO A 406 12.91 0.72 9.55
C PRO A 406 12.23 -0.49 10.22
N VAL A 407 12.46 -0.66 11.52
CA VAL A 407 11.85 -1.75 12.29
C VAL A 407 10.35 -1.54 12.40
N LEU A 408 9.94 -0.30 12.73
CA LEU A 408 8.53 0.07 12.80
C LEU A 408 7.83 -0.15 11.46
N LEU A 409 8.43 0.30 10.37
CA LEU A 409 7.90 0.14 9.01
C LEU A 409 7.75 -1.34 8.63
N TYR A 410 8.74 -2.17 8.95
CA TYR A 410 8.71 -3.61 8.69
C TYR A 410 7.58 -4.30 9.46
N VAL A 411 7.49 -4.05 10.78
CA VAL A 411 6.46 -4.64 11.64
C VAL A 411 5.07 -4.18 11.20
N PHE A 412 4.88 -2.86 10.98
CA PHE A 412 3.65 -2.29 10.48
C PHE A 412 3.18 -2.97 9.18
N THR A 413 4.06 -3.02 8.20
CA THR A 413 3.73 -3.55 6.86
C THR A 413 3.40 -5.05 6.91
N ARG A 414 4.20 -5.82 7.67
CA ARG A 414 3.97 -7.25 7.87
C ARG A 414 2.65 -7.53 8.57
N ASP A 415 2.41 -6.85 9.68
CA ASP A 415 1.24 -7.10 10.53
C ASP A 415 -0.04 -6.60 9.86
N PHE A 416 0.02 -5.46 9.15
CA PHE A 416 -1.07 -4.96 8.33
C PHE A 416 -1.47 -5.98 7.25
N ARG A 417 -0.52 -6.42 6.42
CA ARG A 417 -0.78 -7.40 5.35
C ARG A 417 -1.36 -8.70 5.89
N ASN A 418 -0.74 -9.25 6.94
CA ASN A 418 -1.17 -10.51 7.53
C ASN A 418 -2.57 -10.38 8.16
N SER A 419 -2.88 -9.26 8.80
CA SER A 419 -4.19 -8.95 9.37
C SER A 419 -5.28 -8.91 8.31
N VAL A 420 -5.05 -8.22 7.18
CA VAL A 420 -6.03 -8.13 6.09
C VAL A 420 -6.27 -9.49 5.46
N LEU A 421 -5.22 -10.24 5.14
CA LEU A 421 -5.35 -11.58 4.54
C LEU A 421 -6.09 -12.55 5.47
N PHE A 422 -5.74 -12.55 6.75
CA PHE A 422 -6.38 -13.39 7.76
C PHE A 422 -7.86 -13.03 7.93
N ALA A 423 -8.18 -11.74 8.08
CA ALA A 423 -9.55 -11.26 8.19
C ALA A 423 -10.38 -11.61 6.94
N THR A 424 -9.81 -11.43 5.75
CA THR A 424 -10.46 -11.77 4.47
C THR A 424 -10.78 -13.27 4.40
N ALA A 425 -9.84 -14.14 4.77
CA ALA A 425 -10.05 -15.59 4.78
C ALA A 425 -11.18 -15.99 5.76
N ILE A 426 -11.18 -15.44 6.98
CA ILE A 426 -12.24 -15.68 7.96
C ILE A 426 -13.58 -15.15 7.46
N ALA A 427 -13.62 -13.96 6.82
CA ALA A 427 -14.82 -13.39 6.26
C ALA A 427 -15.44 -14.31 5.21
N VAL A 428 -14.65 -14.82 4.26
CA VAL A 428 -15.10 -15.76 3.23
C VAL A 428 -15.71 -17.01 3.87
N LEU A 429 -15.04 -17.60 4.87
CA LEU A 429 -15.53 -18.79 5.57
C LEU A 429 -16.83 -18.52 6.34
N ALA A 430 -16.89 -17.38 7.05
CA ALA A 430 -18.08 -16.99 7.82
C ALA A 430 -19.29 -16.74 6.90
N ILE A 431 -19.08 -16.02 5.80
CA ILE A 431 -20.14 -15.78 4.79
C ILE A 431 -20.58 -17.10 4.17
N ALA A 432 -19.67 -17.97 3.78
CA ALA A 432 -19.99 -19.29 3.24
C ALA A 432 -20.83 -20.13 4.22
N ALA A 433 -20.44 -20.16 5.50
CA ALA A 433 -21.19 -20.87 6.54
C ALA A 433 -22.61 -20.32 6.70
N VAL A 434 -22.76 -18.99 6.76
CA VAL A 434 -24.08 -18.33 6.87
C VAL A 434 -24.95 -18.61 5.65
N LEU A 435 -24.39 -18.59 4.44
CA LEU A 435 -25.14 -18.90 3.23
C LEU A 435 -25.59 -20.36 3.18
N VAL A 436 -24.73 -21.30 3.59
CA VAL A 436 -25.09 -22.73 3.68
C VAL A 436 -26.21 -22.94 4.70
N ILE A 437 -26.13 -22.30 5.86
CA ILE A 437 -27.17 -22.33 6.90
C ILE A 437 -28.48 -21.72 6.39
N PHE A 438 -28.40 -20.59 5.68
CA PHE A 438 -29.55 -19.87 5.17
C PHE A 438 -30.26 -20.65 4.07
N TYR A 439 -29.53 -21.04 3.02
CA TYR A 439 -30.13 -21.75 1.89
C TYR A 439 -30.35 -23.24 2.17
N ARG A 440 -29.74 -23.80 3.20
CA ARG A 440 -29.70 -25.24 3.51
C ARG A 440 -29.34 -26.09 2.29
N SER A 441 -28.60 -25.52 1.37
CA SER A 441 -28.16 -26.12 0.12
C SER A 441 -26.81 -25.56 -0.23
N LEU A 442 -25.80 -26.44 -0.34
CA LEU A 442 -24.45 -26.04 -0.74
C LEU A 442 -24.45 -25.43 -2.14
N ILE A 443 -25.28 -25.95 -3.03
CA ILE A 443 -25.36 -25.49 -4.43
C ILE A 443 -25.89 -24.05 -4.49
N LEU A 444 -26.98 -23.76 -3.77
CA LEU A 444 -27.51 -22.40 -3.71
C LEU A 444 -26.54 -21.41 -3.07
N ALA A 445 -25.83 -21.85 -2.03
CA ALA A 445 -24.76 -21.06 -1.44
C ALA A 445 -23.65 -20.79 -2.45
N LEU A 446 -23.21 -21.78 -3.22
CA LEU A 446 -22.20 -21.60 -4.27
C LEU A 446 -22.68 -20.67 -5.41
N LEU A 447 -23.95 -20.77 -5.80
CA LEU A 447 -24.54 -19.85 -6.79
C LEU A 447 -24.53 -18.40 -6.30
N ALA A 448 -24.79 -18.16 -5.00
CA ALA A 448 -24.69 -16.81 -4.42
C ALA A 448 -23.26 -16.24 -4.45
N PHE A 449 -22.22 -17.07 -4.51
CA PHE A 449 -20.83 -16.63 -4.64
C PHE A 449 -20.41 -16.32 -6.07
N ILE A 450 -21.18 -16.69 -7.11
CA ILE A 450 -20.78 -16.49 -8.50
C ILE A 450 -20.43 -15.03 -8.81
N PRO A 451 -21.24 -14.01 -8.43
CA PRO A 451 -20.90 -12.62 -8.71
C PRO A 451 -19.58 -12.21 -8.08
N LEU A 452 -19.32 -12.66 -6.84
CA LEU A 452 -18.06 -12.40 -6.14
C LEU A 452 -16.88 -13.03 -6.88
N VAL A 453 -16.95 -14.31 -7.18
CA VAL A 453 -15.82 -15.06 -7.78
C VAL A 453 -15.48 -14.54 -9.17
N VAL A 454 -16.50 -14.38 -10.03
CA VAL A 454 -16.30 -13.89 -11.39
C VAL A 454 -15.96 -12.40 -11.40
N GLY A 455 -16.62 -11.60 -10.56
CA GLY A 455 -16.33 -10.17 -10.41
C GLY A 455 -14.92 -9.92 -9.93
N THR A 456 -14.46 -10.65 -8.91
CA THR A 456 -13.06 -10.60 -8.45
C THR A 456 -12.08 -11.05 -9.53
N GLY A 457 -12.41 -12.13 -10.28
CA GLY A 457 -11.59 -12.57 -11.40
C GLY A 457 -11.43 -11.50 -12.48
N LEU A 458 -12.53 -10.84 -12.86
CA LEU A 458 -12.51 -9.74 -13.83
C LEU A 458 -11.73 -8.52 -13.29
N THR A 459 -11.91 -8.20 -12.01
CA THR A 459 -11.14 -7.12 -11.35
C THR A 459 -9.63 -7.39 -11.41
N LEU A 460 -9.18 -8.61 -11.12
CA LEU A 460 -7.77 -8.99 -11.19
C LEU A 460 -7.20 -8.93 -12.60
N ILE A 461 -7.99 -9.31 -13.62
CA ILE A 461 -7.60 -9.16 -15.02
C ILE A 461 -7.41 -7.68 -15.37
N LEU A 462 -8.36 -6.83 -14.95
CA LEU A 462 -8.28 -5.38 -15.19
C LEU A 462 -7.13 -4.74 -14.42
N MET A 463 -6.87 -5.15 -13.18
CA MET A 463 -5.68 -4.70 -12.43
C MET A 463 -4.38 -5.03 -13.17
N TRP A 464 -4.26 -6.27 -13.66
CA TRP A 464 -3.10 -6.68 -14.43
C TRP A 464 -2.96 -5.87 -15.72
N ALA A 465 -4.05 -5.68 -16.47
CA ALA A 465 -4.06 -4.93 -17.73
C ALA A 465 -3.72 -3.44 -17.54
N LEU A 466 -4.20 -2.83 -16.45
CA LEU A 466 -3.96 -1.44 -16.07
C LEU A 466 -2.66 -1.26 -15.27
N LYS A 467 -1.90 -2.34 -15.02
CA LYS A 467 -0.68 -2.36 -14.21
C LYS A 467 -0.89 -1.81 -12.79
N LEU A 468 -2.06 -2.06 -12.21
CA LEU A 468 -2.38 -1.67 -10.84
C LEU A 468 -1.82 -2.70 -9.86
N SER A 469 -1.16 -2.23 -8.81
CA SER A 469 -0.68 -3.05 -7.70
C SER A 469 -1.64 -2.94 -6.51
N PHE A 470 -1.73 -3.99 -5.69
CA PHE A 470 -2.28 -3.83 -4.35
C PHE A 470 -1.34 -2.98 -3.52
N ASN A 471 -1.90 -2.14 -2.67
CA ASN A 471 -1.18 -1.34 -1.69
C ASN A 471 -1.94 -1.29 -0.35
N GLN A 472 -1.37 -0.66 0.66
CA GLN A 472 -1.97 -0.61 1.99
C GLN A 472 -3.32 0.14 2.02
N ALA A 473 -3.56 1.07 1.10
CA ALA A 473 -4.84 1.78 1.04
C ALA A 473 -5.89 0.97 0.26
N ASN A 474 -5.56 0.49 -0.94
CA ASN A 474 -6.55 -0.15 -1.82
C ASN A 474 -6.89 -1.59 -1.42
N VAL A 475 -6.07 -2.25 -0.61
CA VAL A 475 -6.38 -3.59 -0.08
C VAL A 475 -7.62 -3.60 0.82
N LEU A 476 -8.01 -2.45 1.38
CA LEU A 476 -9.27 -2.27 2.11
C LEU A 476 -10.51 -2.52 1.25
N PHE A 477 -10.34 -2.56 -0.07
CA PHE A 477 -11.36 -2.98 -1.00
C PHE A 477 -11.74 -4.47 -0.86
N LEU A 478 -10.87 -5.34 -0.35
CA LEU A 478 -11.15 -6.78 -0.24
C LEU A 478 -12.41 -7.10 0.59
N PRO A 479 -12.59 -6.60 1.82
CA PRO A 479 -13.83 -6.80 2.56
C PRO A 479 -15.06 -6.19 1.87
N LEU A 480 -14.88 -5.08 1.14
CA LEU A 480 -15.94 -4.41 0.42
C LEU A 480 -16.46 -5.29 -0.74
N ILE A 481 -15.58 -5.79 -1.62
CA ILE A 481 -15.99 -6.64 -2.75
C ILE A 481 -16.61 -7.95 -2.26
N LEU A 482 -16.16 -8.47 -1.11
CA LEU A 482 -16.78 -9.63 -0.46
C LEU A 482 -18.24 -9.34 -0.10
N GLY A 483 -18.49 -8.19 0.54
CA GLY A 483 -19.83 -7.73 0.90
C GLY A 483 -20.72 -7.57 -0.32
N GLU A 484 -20.35 -6.72 -1.26
CA GLU A 484 -21.11 -6.36 -2.46
C GLU A 484 -21.37 -7.56 -3.38
N GLY A 485 -20.33 -8.37 -3.66
CA GLY A 485 -20.44 -9.51 -4.56
C GLY A 485 -21.39 -10.59 -4.07
N VAL A 486 -21.39 -10.85 -2.76
CA VAL A 486 -22.32 -11.81 -2.14
C VAL A 486 -23.70 -11.21 -1.97
N GLU A 487 -23.82 -9.92 -1.67
CA GLU A 487 -25.08 -9.19 -1.55
C GLU A 487 -25.92 -9.29 -2.80
N PHE A 488 -25.38 -8.95 -3.97
CA PHE A 488 -26.09 -9.06 -5.25
C PHE A 488 -26.47 -10.51 -5.55
N GLY A 489 -25.59 -11.47 -5.22
CA GLY A 489 -25.90 -12.90 -5.33
C GLY A 489 -27.10 -13.31 -4.47
N ILE A 490 -27.16 -12.86 -3.21
CA ILE A 490 -28.27 -13.14 -2.30
C ILE A 490 -29.57 -12.51 -2.81
N ILE A 491 -29.53 -11.25 -3.22
CA ILE A 491 -30.71 -10.51 -3.68
C ILE A 491 -31.32 -11.17 -4.90
N ILE A 492 -30.52 -11.46 -5.93
CA ILE A 492 -30.98 -12.11 -7.17
C ILE A 492 -31.51 -13.52 -6.87
N LEU A 493 -30.76 -14.30 -6.09
CA LEU A 493 -31.13 -15.68 -5.80
C LEU A 493 -32.39 -15.78 -4.93
N THR A 494 -32.53 -14.94 -3.91
CA THR A 494 -33.71 -14.88 -3.04
C THR A 494 -34.94 -14.47 -3.86
N ARG A 495 -34.79 -13.51 -4.76
CA ARG A 495 -35.86 -13.09 -5.65
C ARG A 495 -36.27 -14.21 -6.60
N TRP A 496 -35.30 -14.90 -7.24
CA TRP A 496 -35.55 -16.05 -8.11
C TRP A 496 -36.27 -17.17 -7.40
N GLN A 497 -36.00 -17.40 -6.11
CA GLN A 497 -36.72 -18.43 -5.32
C GLN A 497 -38.15 -18.04 -4.96
N LEU A 498 -38.47 -16.76 -4.81
CA LEU A 498 -39.79 -16.28 -4.43
C LEU A 498 -40.78 -16.22 -5.60
N GLU A 499 -40.31 -16.27 -6.86
CA GLU A 499 -41.19 -16.25 -8.02
C GLU A 499 -41.87 -17.59 -8.26
N GLU A 500 -43.17 -17.53 -8.65
CA GLU A 500 -43.95 -18.72 -8.99
C GLU A 500 -43.37 -19.41 -10.23
N SER A 501 -43.37 -20.74 -10.24
CA SER A 501 -42.76 -21.58 -11.28
C SER A 501 -43.22 -21.29 -12.70
N ALA A 502 -44.45 -20.82 -12.88
CA ALA A 502 -45.00 -20.49 -14.18
C ALA A 502 -44.52 -19.14 -14.77
N ARG A 503 -43.92 -18.29 -13.95
CA ARG A 503 -43.44 -16.96 -14.33
C ARG A 503 -41.97 -16.73 -14.02
N ARG A 504 -41.19 -17.80 -13.77
CA ARG A 504 -39.77 -17.65 -13.45
C ARG A 504 -39.00 -17.05 -14.61
N ILE A 505 -38.64 -15.80 -14.43
CA ILE A 505 -37.63 -15.13 -15.24
C ILE A 505 -36.33 -15.18 -14.43
N ALA A 506 -35.26 -15.62 -15.04
CA ALA A 506 -33.97 -15.74 -14.35
C ALA A 506 -33.50 -14.42 -13.68
N LEU A 507 -33.95 -13.29 -14.20
CA LEU A 507 -33.69 -11.96 -13.64
C LEU A 507 -34.90 -11.03 -13.92
N PRO A 508 -35.79 -10.76 -12.93
CA PRO A 508 -36.86 -9.77 -13.06
C PRO A 508 -36.31 -8.35 -13.29
N ALA A 509 -37.02 -7.56 -14.09
CA ALA A 509 -36.58 -6.20 -14.47
C ALA A 509 -36.37 -5.27 -13.27
N SER A 510 -37.24 -5.34 -12.24
CA SER A 510 -37.07 -4.54 -11.02
C SER A 510 -35.82 -4.91 -10.25
N THR A 511 -35.48 -6.18 -10.15
CA THR A 511 -34.27 -6.67 -9.49
C THR A 511 -33.02 -6.27 -10.28
N ALA A 512 -33.08 -6.41 -11.62
CA ALA A 512 -32.00 -5.95 -12.48
C ALA A 512 -31.76 -4.44 -12.37
N LYS A 513 -32.84 -3.63 -12.37
CA LYS A 513 -32.82 -2.19 -12.17
C LYS A 513 -32.21 -1.85 -10.79
N GLY A 514 -32.65 -2.55 -9.73
CA GLY A 514 -32.14 -2.36 -8.38
C GLY A 514 -30.64 -2.63 -8.27
N VAL A 515 -30.18 -3.78 -8.77
CA VAL A 515 -28.74 -4.15 -8.78
C VAL A 515 -27.92 -3.17 -9.62
N ALA A 516 -28.42 -2.76 -10.80
CA ALA A 516 -27.73 -1.79 -11.65
C ALA A 516 -27.60 -0.42 -10.97
N LEU A 517 -28.68 0.10 -10.39
CA LEU A 517 -28.67 1.39 -9.70
C LEU A 517 -27.78 1.33 -8.46
N ALA A 518 -27.84 0.27 -7.67
CA ALA A 518 -27.01 0.03 -6.52
C ALA A 518 -25.51 0.08 -6.92
N ALA A 519 -25.10 -0.77 -7.85
CA ALA A 519 -23.71 -0.78 -8.30
C ALA A 519 -23.26 0.55 -8.93
N LEU A 520 -24.12 1.26 -9.65
CA LEU A 520 -23.79 2.57 -10.22
C LEU A 520 -23.62 3.65 -9.14
N THR A 521 -24.48 3.67 -8.11
CA THR A 521 -24.33 4.60 -7.00
C THR A 521 -23.06 4.33 -6.21
N THR A 522 -22.75 3.06 -5.97
CA THR A 522 -21.49 2.61 -5.33
C THR A 522 -20.28 3.00 -6.18
N THR A 523 -20.34 2.78 -7.50
CA THR A 523 -19.32 3.20 -8.46
C THR A 523 -19.07 4.71 -8.42
N VAL A 524 -20.13 5.53 -8.41
CA VAL A 524 -20.00 7.00 -8.31
C VAL A 524 -19.43 7.41 -6.95
N GLY A 525 -19.90 6.77 -5.87
CA GLY A 525 -19.40 7.02 -4.53
C GLY A 525 -17.88 6.80 -4.42
N PHE A 526 -17.40 5.65 -4.88
CA PHE A 526 -15.96 5.35 -4.89
C PHE A 526 -15.19 6.12 -5.95
N GLY A 527 -15.80 6.34 -7.12
CA GLY A 527 -15.22 7.17 -8.18
C GLY A 527 -14.90 8.59 -7.72
N SER A 528 -15.67 9.14 -6.77
CA SER A 528 -15.39 10.44 -6.18
C SER A 528 -14.05 10.49 -5.42
N LEU A 529 -13.57 9.36 -4.88
CA LEU A 529 -12.26 9.28 -4.23
C LEU A 529 -11.11 9.47 -5.22
N MET A 530 -11.33 9.24 -6.51
CA MET A 530 -10.32 9.45 -7.56
C MET A 530 -9.99 10.92 -7.81
N ILE A 531 -10.75 11.87 -7.22
CA ILE A 531 -10.43 13.30 -7.26
C ILE A 531 -9.29 13.64 -6.28
N SER A 532 -8.97 12.74 -5.35
CA SER A 532 -7.93 12.95 -4.35
C SER A 532 -6.55 13.04 -4.97
N GLY A 533 -5.75 14.02 -4.54
CA GLY A 533 -4.32 14.06 -4.86
C GLY A 533 -3.46 13.04 -4.09
N HIS A 534 -4.03 12.29 -3.16
CA HIS A 534 -3.34 11.22 -2.43
C HIS A 534 -3.47 9.91 -3.19
N GLU A 535 -2.36 9.36 -3.71
CA GLU A 535 -2.34 8.19 -4.58
C GLU A 535 -2.99 6.94 -3.95
N GLY A 536 -2.85 6.77 -2.64
CA GLY A 536 -3.51 5.69 -1.91
C GLY A 536 -5.03 5.78 -1.97
N ILE A 537 -5.61 6.97 -1.77
CA ILE A 537 -7.06 7.21 -1.84
C ILE A 537 -7.55 7.09 -3.28
N PHE A 538 -6.80 7.64 -4.24
CA PHE A 538 -7.07 7.49 -5.67
C PHE A 538 -7.11 6.01 -6.07
N SER A 539 -6.10 5.23 -5.69
CA SER A 539 -6.01 3.81 -6.03
C SER A 539 -7.12 2.97 -5.37
N LEU A 540 -7.55 3.32 -4.15
CA LEU A 540 -8.71 2.71 -3.51
C LEU A 540 -9.99 3.01 -4.29
N GLY A 541 -10.21 4.28 -4.66
CA GLY A 541 -11.37 4.69 -5.45
C GLY A 541 -11.42 4.00 -6.80
N LEU A 542 -10.29 3.93 -7.51
CA LEU A 542 -10.16 3.26 -8.79
C LEU A 542 -10.44 1.75 -8.68
N LEU A 543 -9.83 1.07 -7.72
CA LEU A 543 -10.01 -0.36 -7.52
C LEU A 543 -11.45 -0.69 -7.11
N ALA A 544 -12.06 0.10 -6.24
CA ALA A 544 -13.44 -0.07 -5.83
C ALA A 544 -14.42 0.16 -6.99
N THR A 545 -14.18 1.18 -7.81
CA THR A 545 -14.96 1.46 -9.04
C THR A 545 -14.89 0.30 -10.04
N VAL A 546 -13.68 -0.16 -10.36
CA VAL A 546 -13.45 -1.29 -11.28
C VAL A 546 -14.05 -2.57 -10.71
N GLY A 547 -13.91 -2.81 -9.41
CA GLY A 547 -14.46 -3.97 -8.72
C GLY A 547 -15.97 -4.01 -8.72
N SER A 548 -16.64 -2.92 -8.34
CA SER A 548 -18.10 -2.80 -8.34
C SER A 548 -18.69 -3.00 -9.73
N LEU A 549 -18.10 -2.38 -10.77
CA LEU A 549 -18.52 -2.62 -12.16
C LEU A 549 -18.30 -4.08 -12.60
N SER A 550 -17.21 -4.70 -12.17
CA SER A 550 -16.94 -6.12 -12.47
C SER A 550 -17.95 -7.05 -11.81
N VAL A 551 -18.32 -6.78 -10.56
CA VAL A 551 -19.36 -7.50 -9.83
C VAL A 551 -20.73 -7.27 -10.47
N LEU A 552 -21.05 -6.05 -10.89
CA LEU A 552 -22.27 -5.73 -11.63
C LEU A 552 -22.41 -6.59 -12.89
N VAL A 553 -21.37 -6.65 -13.72
CA VAL A 553 -21.35 -7.48 -14.93
C VAL A 553 -21.57 -8.95 -14.60
N ALA A 554 -20.87 -9.46 -13.58
CA ALA A 554 -21.01 -10.83 -13.13
C ALA A 554 -22.43 -11.12 -12.60
N SER A 555 -23.03 -10.19 -11.87
CA SER A 555 -24.37 -10.31 -11.28
C SER A 555 -25.47 -10.30 -12.33
N LEU A 556 -25.40 -9.38 -13.31
CA LEU A 556 -26.47 -9.21 -14.31
C LEU A 556 -26.35 -10.16 -15.49
N ILE A 557 -25.14 -10.66 -15.78
CA ILE A 557 -24.91 -11.49 -16.98
C ILE A 557 -24.61 -12.93 -16.61
N ILE A 558 -23.65 -13.16 -15.72
CA ILE A 558 -23.15 -14.52 -15.47
C ILE A 558 -24.06 -15.30 -14.52
N LEU A 559 -24.47 -14.72 -13.40
CA LEU A 559 -25.32 -15.41 -12.42
C LEU A 559 -26.64 -15.86 -13.02
N PRO A 560 -27.42 -15.03 -13.80
CA PRO A 560 -28.65 -15.49 -14.40
C PRO A 560 -28.47 -16.61 -15.43
N ALA A 561 -27.31 -16.66 -16.12
CA ALA A 561 -27.03 -17.78 -17.03
C ALA A 561 -26.87 -19.11 -16.26
N PHE A 562 -26.26 -19.09 -15.09
CA PHE A 562 -26.18 -20.25 -14.19
C PHE A 562 -27.57 -20.64 -13.65
N LEU A 563 -28.39 -19.67 -13.25
CA LEU A 563 -29.77 -19.93 -12.79
C LEU A 563 -30.59 -20.62 -13.88
N ARG A 564 -30.45 -20.20 -15.15
CA ARG A 564 -31.14 -20.84 -16.26
C ARG A 564 -30.70 -22.28 -16.55
N LEU A 565 -29.41 -22.58 -16.33
CA LEU A 565 -28.90 -23.95 -16.41
C LEU A 565 -29.56 -24.82 -15.35
N TRP A 566 -29.72 -24.30 -14.14
CA TRP A 566 -30.29 -24.97 -12.97
C TRP A 566 -31.81 -25.16 -13.07
N GLU A 567 -32.53 -24.22 -13.72
CA GLU A 567 -33.98 -24.25 -13.89
C GLU A 567 -34.49 -25.49 -14.65
N LYS A 568 -33.68 -26.07 -15.56
CA LYS A 568 -34.03 -27.27 -16.32
C LYS A 568 -34.10 -28.53 -15.47
N ASP A 569 -33.37 -28.58 -14.37
CA ASP A 569 -33.23 -29.77 -13.52
C ASP A 569 -33.97 -29.66 -12.18
N TYR A 570 -34.72 -28.54 -11.97
CA TYR A 570 -35.34 -28.22 -10.69
C TYR A 570 -36.85 -28.41 -10.69
N GLU A 571 -37.36 -29.43 -9.94
CA GLU A 571 -38.77 -29.62 -9.71
C GLU A 571 -39.34 -28.63 -8.67
N PRO A 572 -40.45 -27.90 -8.98
CA PRO A 572 -41.03 -26.91 -8.07
C PRO A 572 -41.76 -27.64 -6.93
N GLY A 573 -41.23 -27.66 -5.77
CA GLY A 573 -41.81 -28.29 -4.57
C GLY A 573 -40.80 -28.63 -3.49
N GLN A 574 -39.53 -28.65 -3.83
CA GLN A 574 -38.44 -29.02 -2.91
C GLN A 574 -37.74 -27.82 -2.27
N LEU A 575 -38.33 -26.62 -2.25
CA LEU A 575 -37.73 -25.42 -1.63
C LEU A 575 -37.76 -25.47 -0.10
N PRO A 576 -36.63 -25.60 0.58
CA PRO A 576 -36.58 -25.63 2.05
C PRO A 576 -37.00 -24.32 2.72
N LEU A 577 -36.95 -23.18 1.98
CA LEU A 577 -37.16 -21.84 2.54
C LEU A 577 -38.58 -21.54 3.01
N ALA A 578 -39.59 -22.11 2.40
CA ALA A 578 -41.01 -21.86 2.77
C ALA A 578 -41.42 -22.63 4.03
N HIS A 579 -40.69 -23.70 4.39
CA HIS A 579 -41.10 -24.60 5.47
C HIS A 579 -40.47 -24.30 6.84
N HIS A 580 -39.34 -23.54 6.88
CA HIS A 580 -38.53 -23.43 8.08
C HIS A 580 -38.36 -22.03 8.67
N LEU A 581 -38.81 -20.97 8.03
CA LEU A 581 -39.06 -19.74 8.74
C LEU A 581 -40.37 -19.91 9.51
N GLY A 582 -40.32 -20.05 10.81
CA GLY A 582 -41.48 -20.07 11.71
C GLY A 582 -42.47 -18.89 11.53
N LEU A 583 -42.12 -17.93 10.65
CA LEU A 583 -42.96 -16.83 10.18
C LEU A 583 -44.28 -17.29 9.53
N ARG A 584 -44.34 -18.43 8.78
CA ARG A 584 -45.62 -18.94 8.26
C ARG A 584 -46.53 -19.41 9.36
N HIS A 585 -46.00 -19.99 10.42
CA HIS A 585 -46.77 -20.43 11.58
C HIS A 585 -47.17 -19.23 12.45
N TRP A 586 -46.27 -18.28 12.64
CA TRP A 586 -46.52 -17.05 13.40
C TRP A 586 -47.50 -16.12 12.68
N LEU A 587 -47.33 -15.87 11.37
CA LEU A 587 -48.23 -15.04 10.57
C LEU A 587 -49.61 -15.68 10.37
N ARG A 588 -49.75 -17.02 10.19
CA ARG A 588 -51.05 -17.67 10.18
C ARG A 588 -51.74 -17.58 11.53
N HIS A 589 -51.00 -17.65 12.63
CA HIS A 589 -51.57 -17.50 13.95
C HIS A 589 -52.04 -16.06 14.20
N TYR A 590 -51.28 -15.08 13.74
CA TYR A 590 -51.62 -13.65 13.89
C TYR A 590 -52.81 -13.26 13.00
N LEU A 591 -52.84 -13.66 11.74
CA LEU A 591 -53.91 -13.35 10.79
C LEU A 591 -55.22 -14.14 11.10
N ARG A 592 -55.10 -15.31 11.72
CA ARG A 592 -56.29 -16.06 12.19
C ARG A 592 -56.90 -15.40 13.43
N LYS A 593 -56.10 -14.77 14.26
CA LYS A 593 -56.57 -14.04 15.43
C LYS A 593 -57.33 -12.77 15.04
N GLU A 594 -56.85 -12.02 14.04
CA GLU A 594 -57.56 -10.85 13.51
C GLU A 594 -58.85 -11.19 12.75
N SER A 595 -58.93 -12.33 12.05
CA SER A 595 -60.18 -12.76 11.37
C SER A 595 -61.23 -13.24 12.37
N HIS A 596 -60.85 -13.78 13.51
CA HIS A 596 -61.79 -14.17 14.58
C HIS A 596 -62.29 -12.96 15.39
N GLU A 597 -61.47 -11.92 15.60
CA GLU A 597 -61.92 -10.70 16.26
C GLU A 597 -62.87 -9.86 15.41
N LYS A 598 -62.70 -9.88 14.06
CA LYS A 598 -63.68 -9.20 13.15
C LYS A 598 -65.03 -9.91 13.05
N THR A 599 -65.09 -11.24 13.22
CA THR A 599 -66.31 -12.01 13.17
C THR A 599 -67.12 -11.98 14.50
N THR A 600 -66.52 -11.53 15.58
CA THR A 600 -67.21 -11.35 16.88
C THR A 600 -67.66 -9.91 17.12
N LEU A 601 -67.41 -8.96 16.22
CA LEU A 601 -67.92 -7.58 16.27
C LEU A 601 -69.10 -7.34 15.33
N ASP A 602 -69.46 -8.31 14.47
CA ASP A 602 -70.61 -8.25 13.54
C ASP A 602 -71.77 -9.22 13.91
N ASN A 603 -71.85 -9.69 15.18
CA ASN A 603 -73.02 -10.37 15.74
C ASN A 603 -73.55 -9.68 17.00
#